data_e61aad05c6a8098a3e1c9c5553cf146f
#
_entry.id   e61aad05c6a8098a3e1c9c5553cf146f
#
_cell.length_a   1.000
_cell.length_b   1.000
_cell.length_c   1.000
_cell.angle_alpha   90.00
_cell.angle_beta   90.00
_cell.angle_gamma   90.00
#
_symmetry.space_group_name_H-M   'P 1'
#
loop_
_entity.id
_entity.type
_entity.pdbx_description
1 polymer ?
#
loop_
_entity_poly.entity_id
_entity_poly.type
_entity_poly.pdbx_seq_one_letter_code
_entity_poly.pdbx_strand_id
1 'polypeptide(L)'
;MKDTNKNCCAAVDAAPEEMQQVGALPWRIAKNGEARILLVTSRSSGRWIVPKGWPMKGFSPRQTASREALEEGGVIGVLSKAPVTTYRYMKRLDNGANVGCRVAVFGLNVRGTLVDWREKAQRQRRWFSLAAAADKLDDRELSEFVRTLDAASECLEPPTGATGKKSALDEILMLRR
;
A
#
# COMPACT_ATOMS: atom_id res chain seq x y z
N MET A 1 33.66 29.03 47.84
CA MET A 1 32.87 27.85 47.52
C MET A 1 31.82 28.30 46.52
N LYS A 2 32.02 27.94 45.26
CA LYS A 2 31.09 28.24 44.14
C LYS A 2 30.75 26.91 43.50
N ASP A 3 29.56 26.45 43.78
CA ASP A 3 29.00 25.26 43.17
C ASP A 3 28.47 25.59 41.77
N THR A 4 29.14 25.04 40.78
CA THR A 4 28.74 25.11 39.38
C THR A 4 27.94 23.84 39.05
N ASN A 5 26.61 23.92 39.18
CA ASN A 5 25.71 22.87 38.73
C ASN A 5 25.58 22.97 37.20
N LYS A 6 26.34 22.15 36.49
CA LYS A 6 26.17 21.93 35.04
C LYS A 6 24.98 20.99 34.82
N ASN A 7 23.85 21.59 34.54
CA ASN A 7 22.67 20.88 34.07
C ASN A 7 22.93 20.38 32.66
N CYS A 8 23.33 19.10 32.54
CA CYS A 8 23.52 18.41 31.28
C CYS A 8 22.15 17.94 30.79
N CYS A 9 21.40 18.83 30.13
CA CYS A 9 20.24 18.42 29.37
C CYS A 9 20.70 17.56 28.22
N ALA A 10 20.60 16.23 28.36
CA ALA A 10 20.70 15.30 27.26
C ALA A 10 19.60 15.65 26.26
N ALA A 11 19.99 16.12 25.08
CA ALA A 11 19.08 16.23 23.95
C ALA A 11 18.56 14.81 23.67
N VAL A 12 17.29 14.58 23.90
CA VAL A 12 16.60 13.39 23.42
C VAL A 12 16.63 13.51 21.90
N ASP A 13 17.46 12.71 21.26
CA ASP A 13 17.44 12.53 19.80
C ASP A 13 16.01 12.13 19.42
N ALA A 14 15.21 13.08 18.96
CA ALA A 14 13.93 12.80 18.34
C ALA A 14 14.21 11.93 17.12
N ALA A 15 13.70 10.70 17.12
CA ALA A 15 13.79 9.83 15.96
C ALA A 15 13.36 10.60 14.71
N PRO A 16 14.09 10.50 13.58
CA PRO A 16 13.77 11.25 12.36
C PRO A 16 12.30 11.02 11.99
N GLU A 17 11.59 12.12 11.77
CA GLU A 17 10.16 12.12 11.48
C GLU A 17 9.89 11.28 10.22
N GLU A 18 9.27 10.10 10.37
CA GLU A 18 8.93 9.22 9.25
C GLU A 18 7.78 9.83 8.45
N MET A 19 7.96 9.96 7.16
CA MET A 19 6.88 10.39 6.27
C MET A 19 5.84 9.28 6.10
N GLN A 20 4.58 9.63 6.24
CA GLN A 20 3.49 8.67 6.14
C GLN A 20 3.04 8.49 4.69
N GLN A 21 2.88 7.25 4.26
CA GLN A 21 2.25 6.87 3.00
C GLN A 21 1.12 5.86 3.24
N VAL A 22 0.29 5.70 2.23
CA VAL A 22 -0.83 4.77 2.24
C VAL A 22 -0.77 3.93 0.97
N GLY A 23 -1.01 2.63 1.11
CA GLY A 23 -1.00 1.71 -0.01
C GLY A 23 -2.15 0.70 0.05
N ALA A 24 -2.34 0.01 -1.06
CA ALA A 24 -3.26 -1.11 -1.18
C ALA A 24 -2.50 -2.39 -1.51
N LEU A 25 -2.92 -3.51 -0.93
CA LEU A 25 -2.53 -4.86 -1.32
C LEU A 25 -3.67 -5.45 -2.15
N PRO A 26 -3.67 -5.29 -3.50
CA PRO A 26 -4.75 -5.81 -4.33
C PRO A 26 -4.62 -7.33 -4.44
N TRP A 27 -5.71 -8.03 -4.13
CA TRP A 27 -5.74 -9.48 -4.15
C TRP A 27 -7.03 -10.02 -4.79
N ARG A 28 -6.97 -11.25 -5.24
CA ARG A 28 -8.12 -12.04 -5.71
C ARG A 28 -7.87 -13.52 -5.53
N ILE A 29 -8.93 -14.30 -5.46
CA ILE A 29 -8.82 -15.76 -5.58
C ILE A 29 -8.93 -16.12 -7.07
N ALA A 30 -7.98 -16.87 -7.58
CA ALA A 30 -7.98 -17.39 -8.94
C ALA A 30 -8.96 -18.58 -9.07
N LYS A 31 -9.27 -19.02 -10.30
CA LYS A 31 -10.21 -20.13 -10.56
C LYS A 31 -9.76 -21.45 -9.93
N ASN A 32 -8.46 -21.64 -9.71
CA ASN A 32 -7.89 -22.80 -9.04
C ASN A 32 -7.87 -22.70 -7.51
N GLY A 33 -8.53 -21.68 -6.91
CA GLY A 33 -8.57 -21.46 -5.45
C GLY A 33 -7.33 -20.77 -4.88
N GLU A 34 -6.29 -20.48 -5.68
CA GLU A 34 -5.09 -19.79 -5.19
C GLU A 34 -5.30 -18.29 -5.02
N ALA A 35 -4.78 -17.74 -3.93
CA ALA A 35 -4.69 -16.30 -3.75
C ALA A 35 -3.61 -15.72 -4.67
N ARG A 36 -3.94 -14.62 -5.33
CA ARG A 36 -3.05 -13.85 -6.20
C ARG A 36 -3.00 -12.40 -5.74
N ILE A 37 -1.81 -11.83 -5.75
CA ILE A 37 -1.56 -10.42 -5.45
C ILE A 37 -1.13 -9.70 -6.72
N LEU A 38 -1.66 -8.50 -6.95
CA LEU A 38 -1.21 -7.62 -8.03
C LEU A 38 -0.12 -6.69 -7.48
N LEU A 39 1.01 -6.70 -8.16
CA LEU A 39 2.07 -5.72 -8.00
C LEU A 39 2.17 -4.83 -9.23
N VAL A 40 2.72 -3.65 -9.02
CA VAL A 40 3.03 -2.66 -10.06
C VAL A 40 4.51 -2.32 -10.03
N THR A 41 5.08 -1.84 -11.15
CA THR A 41 6.44 -1.35 -11.14
C THR A 41 6.52 0.09 -10.62
N SER A 42 7.54 0.42 -9.84
CA SER A 42 7.86 1.81 -9.50
C SER A 42 8.30 2.58 -10.76
N ARG A 43 7.96 3.87 -10.85
CA ARG A 43 8.30 4.71 -12.03
C ARG A 43 9.80 4.94 -12.18
N SER A 44 10.51 5.11 -11.06
CA SER A 44 11.92 5.50 -11.05
C SER A 44 12.88 4.32 -11.19
N SER A 45 12.57 3.17 -10.56
CA SER A 45 13.50 2.04 -10.47
C SER A 45 12.99 0.76 -11.14
N GLY A 46 11.73 0.71 -11.58
CA GLY A 46 11.12 -0.48 -12.16
C GLY A 46 10.91 -1.64 -11.18
N ARG A 47 11.17 -1.46 -9.87
CA ARG A 47 10.97 -2.48 -8.83
C ARG A 47 9.49 -2.79 -8.63
N TRP A 48 9.18 -4.05 -8.33
CA TRP A 48 7.83 -4.47 -8.01
C TRP A 48 7.42 -4.00 -6.61
N ILE A 49 6.32 -3.27 -6.52
CA ILE A 49 5.78 -2.67 -5.30
C ILE A 49 4.27 -2.83 -5.25
N VAL A 50 3.67 -2.63 -4.10
CA VAL A 50 2.23 -2.39 -3.99
C VAL A 50 1.89 -0.96 -4.43
N PRO A 51 0.71 -0.71 -5.03
CA PRO A 51 0.23 0.65 -5.29
C PRO A 51 0.21 1.47 -4.00
N LYS A 52 0.83 2.65 -3.99
CA LYS A 52 0.94 3.50 -2.81
C LYS A 52 1.31 4.95 -3.12
N GLY A 53 0.84 5.86 -2.30
CA GLY A 53 1.15 7.27 -2.44
C GLY A 53 1.04 8.06 -1.14
N TRP A 54 1.15 9.37 -1.28
CA TRP A 54 1.04 10.30 -0.18
C TRP A 54 -0.42 10.49 0.26
N PRO A 55 -0.67 10.76 1.55
CA PRO A 55 -2.00 11.16 2.00
C PRO A 55 -2.54 12.32 1.17
N MET A 56 -3.77 12.21 0.73
CA MET A 56 -4.42 13.23 -0.10
C MET A 56 -5.34 14.11 0.76
N LYS A 57 -5.23 15.43 0.56
CA LYS A 57 -6.10 16.39 1.27
C LYS A 57 -7.58 16.08 0.99
N GLY A 58 -8.38 15.98 2.04
CA GLY A 58 -9.81 15.68 1.94
C GLY A 58 -10.15 14.21 1.77
N PHE A 59 -9.16 13.31 1.73
CA PHE A 59 -9.36 11.86 1.65
C PHE A 59 -8.94 11.17 2.95
N SER A 60 -9.71 10.19 3.37
CA SER A 60 -9.25 9.27 4.40
C SER A 60 -8.10 8.40 3.88
N PRO A 61 -7.28 7.79 4.76
CA PRO A 61 -6.24 6.85 4.33
C PRO A 61 -6.78 5.73 3.43
N ARG A 62 -7.95 5.19 3.77
CA ARG A 62 -8.62 4.14 2.99
C ARG A 62 -9.00 4.62 1.58
N GLN A 63 -9.54 5.85 1.45
CA GLN A 63 -9.87 6.43 0.15
C GLN A 63 -8.60 6.71 -0.68
N THR A 64 -7.53 7.18 -0.04
CA THR A 64 -6.22 7.34 -0.69
C THR A 64 -5.71 6.00 -1.22
N ALA A 65 -5.74 4.92 -0.43
CA ALA A 65 -5.33 3.58 -0.87
C ALA A 65 -6.15 3.07 -2.08
N SER A 66 -7.47 3.31 -2.09
CA SER A 66 -8.34 2.97 -3.22
C SER A 66 -7.94 3.72 -4.49
N ARG A 67 -7.65 5.01 -4.35
CA ARG A 67 -7.25 5.87 -5.46
C ARG A 67 -5.89 5.47 -6.03
N GLU A 68 -4.91 5.19 -5.20
CA GLU A 68 -3.60 4.71 -5.65
C GLU A 68 -3.71 3.36 -6.39
N ALA A 69 -4.55 2.43 -5.89
CA ALA A 69 -4.80 1.17 -6.57
C ALA A 69 -5.43 1.38 -7.96
N LEU A 70 -6.33 2.35 -8.09
CA LEU A 70 -6.95 2.72 -9.36
C LEU A 70 -5.95 3.40 -10.31
N GLU A 71 -5.21 4.41 -9.83
CA GLU A 71 -4.31 5.22 -10.66
C GLU A 71 -3.06 4.45 -11.08
N GLU A 72 -2.42 3.71 -10.18
CA GLU A 72 -1.19 2.96 -10.45
C GLU A 72 -1.45 1.56 -11.01
N GLY A 73 -2.48 0.86 -10.52
CA GLY A 73 -2.76 -0.54 -10.85
C GLY A 73 -3.95 -0.76 -11.77
N GLY A 74 -4.81 0.25 -11.97
CA GLY A 74 -6.04 0.10 -12.75
C GLY A 74 -6.98 -0.94 -12.17
N VAL A 75 -7.04 -1.07 -10.85
CA VAL A 75 -7.91 -2.03 -10.15
C VAL A 75 -8.86 -1.33 -9.19
N ILE A 76 -10.04 -1.90 -9.07
CA ILE A 76 -11.12 -1.45 -8.19
C ILE A 76 -11.63 -2.62 -7.37
N GLY A 77 -12.09 -2.34 -6.17
CA GLY A 77 -12.57 -3.40 -5.28
C GLY A 77 -12.99 -2.89 -3.92
N VAL A 78 -13.05 -3.78 -2.95
CA VAL A 78 -13.46 -3.49 -1.58
C VAL A 78 -12.24 -3.55 -0.67
N LEU A 79 -11.95 -2.44 0.03
CA LEU A 79 -10.84 -2.35 0.97
C LEU A 79 -11.21 -2.89 2.35
N SER A 80 -10.22 -3.46 3.03
CA SER A 80 -10.31 -3.78 4.46
C SER A 80 -10.69 -2.54 5.29
N LYS A 81 -11.31 -2.76 6.46
CA LYS A 81 -11.73 -1.66 7.35
C LYS A 81 -10.53 -0.93 7.97
N ALA A 82 -9.47 -1.68 8.27
CA ALA A 82 -8.22 -1.20 8.84
C ALA A 82 -7.03 -1.64 7.98
N PRO A 83 -5.85 -1.02 8.13
CA PRO A 83 -4.63 -1.53 7.52
C PRO A 83 -4.38 -2.98 7.95
N VAL A 84 -4.01 -3.83 6.98
CA VAL A 84 -3.67 -5.24 7.23
C VAL A 84 -2.21 -5.40 7.64
N THR A 85 -1.37 -4.44 7.26
CA THR A 85 0.04 -4.36 7.68
C THR A 85 0.58 -2.95 7.54
N THR A 86 1.76 -2.73 8.11
CA THR A 86 2.58 -1.54 7.87
C THR A 86 4.00 -1.99 7.58
N TYR A 87 4.71 -1.25 6.74
CA TYR A 87 6.13 -1.47 6.50
C TYR A 87 6.89 -0.16 6.34
N ARG A 88 8.21 -0.22 6.45
CA ARG A 88 9.11 0.92 6.32
C ARG A 88 10.05 0.74 5.15
N TYR A 89 10.38 1.84 4.49
CA TYR A 89 11.42 1.85 3.46
C TYR A 89 12.06 3.23 3.35
N MET A 90 13.25 3.27 2.77
CA MET A 90 13.93 4.53 2.45
C MET A 90 13.52 5.00 1.05
N LYS A 91 12.94 6.18 0.96
CA LYS A 91 12.59 6.83 -0.31
C LYS A 91 13.64 7.87 -0.67
N ARG A 92 14.18 7.78 -1.88
CA ARG A 92 14.98 8.86 -2.45
C ARG A 92 14.05 9.90 -3.06
N LEU A 93 14.22 11.15 -2.63
CA LEU A 93 13.49 12.30 -3.17
C LEU A 93 14.21 12.88 -4.40
N ASP A 94 13.50 13.70 -5.16
CA ASP A 94 14.03 14.34 -6.40
C ASP A 94 15.24 15.24 -6.13
N ASN A 95 15.33 15.82 -4.93
CA ASN A 95 16.49 16.60 -4.47
C ASN A 95 17.68 15.74 -4.02
N GLY A 96 17.59 14.40 -4.16
CA GLY A 96 18.62 13.45 -3.78
C GLY A 96 18.62 13.01 -2.30
N ALA A 97 17.82 13.64 -1.45
CA ALA A 97 17.72 13.25 -0.03
C ALA A 97 17.03 11.89 0.13
N ASN A 98 17.43 11.13 1.14
CA ASN A 98 16.75 9.91 1.56
C ASN A 98 15.88 10.21 2.77
N VAL A 99 14.60 9.81 2.71
CA VAL A 99 13.65 9.96 3.83
C VAL A 99 13.06 8.61 4.21
N GLY A 100 12.92 8.36 5.52
CA GLY A 100 12.19 7.22 6.03
C GLY A 100 10.70 7.36 5.73
N CYS A 101 10.11 6.35 5.13
CA CYS A 101 8.68 6.30 4.87
C CYS A 101 8.06 5.11 5.60
N ARG A 102 6.93 5.36 6.25
CA ARG A 102 6.07 4.33 6.81
C ARG A 102 4.80 4.22 5.97
N VAL A 103 4.48 3.02 5.51
CA VAL A 103 3.32 2.76 4.64
C VAL A 103 2.28 1.96 5.38
N ALA A 104 1.07 2.50 5.53
CA ALA A 104 -0.09 1.76 5.99
C ALA A 104 -0.75 1.08 4.79
N VAL A 105 -0.84 -0.25 4.78
CA VAL A 105 -1.34 -1.04 3.65
C VAL A 105 -2.72 -1.61 3.96
N PHE A 106 -3.68 -1.32 3.09
CA PHE A 106 -5.03 -1.88 3.16
C PHE A 106 -5.17 -3.06 2.19
N GLY A 107 -5.79 -4.15 2.63
CA GLY A 107 -6.15 -5.26 1.75
C GLY A 107 -7.25 -4.82 0.79
N LEU A 108 -7.06 -5.01 -0.52
CA LEU A 108 -8.05 -4.67 -1.56
C LEU A 108 -8.53 -5.94 -2.25
N ASN A 109 -9.74 -6.39 -1.92
CA ASN A 109 -10.41 -7.45 -2.66
C ASN A 109 -10.85 -6.94 -4.03
N VAL A 110 -10.13 -7.32 -5.10
CA VAL A 110 -10.34 -6.78 -6.45
C VAL A 110 -11.62 -7.35 -7.08
N ARG A 111 -12.50 -6.46 -7.51
CA ARG A 111 -13.77 -6.76 -8.19
C ARG A 111 -13.75 -6.40 -9.67
N GLY A 112 -12.83 -5.52 -10.07
CA GLY A 112 -12.69 -5.10 -11.45
C GLY A 112 -11.26 -4.71 -11.79
N THR A 113 -10.91 -4.89 -13.06
CA THR A 113 -9.60 -4.53 -13.60
C THR A 113 -9.84 -3.72 -14.88
N LEU A 114 -9.33 -2.51 -14.93
CA LEU A 114 -9.49 -1.62 -16.08
C LEU A 114 -8.54 -2.02 -17.21
N VAL A 115 -9.00 -1.92 -18.43
CA VAL A 115 -8.17 -2.09 -19.64
C VAL A 115 -7.29 -0.87 -19.86
N ASP A 116 -7.81 0.30 -19.52
CA ASP A 116 -7.08 1.57 -19.57
C ASP A 116 -7.14 2.29 -18.21
N TRP A 117 -6.02 2.83 -17.74
CA TRP A 117 -5.91 3.54 -16.46
C TRP A 117 -4.81 4.59 -16.51
N ARG A 118 -4.83 5.52 -15.56
CA ARG A 118 -4.02 6.75 -15.56
C ARG A 118 -2.53 6.55 -15.79
N GLU A 119 -1.90 5.59 -15.09
CA GLU A 119 -0.44 5.36 -15.17
C GLU A 119 -0.06 4.13 -16.00
N LYS A 120 -0.94 3.64 -16.89
CA LYS A 120 -0.70 2.48 -17.75
C LYS A 120 0.57 2.57 -18.58
N ALA A 121 0.85 3.74 -19.14
CA ALA A 121 2.05 3.96 -19.95
C ALA A 121 3.35 4.05 -19.11
N GLN A 122 3.24 4.23 -17.79
CA GLN A 122 4.37 4.44 -16.89
C GLN A 122 4.69 3.23 -16.03
N ARG A 123 3.76 2.26 -15.93
CA ARG A 123 3.87 1.11 -15.05
C ARG A 123 3.47 -0.17 -15.74
N GLN A 124 4.21 -1.24 -15.42
CA GLN A 124 3.73 -2.60 -15.64
C GLN A 124 2.93 -3.04 -14.42
N ARG A 125 1.90 -3.85 -14.62
CA ARG A 125 1.18 -4.55 -13.56
C ARG A 125 1.12 -6.04 -13.85
N ARG A 126 1.20 -6.85 -12.79
CA ARG A 126 1.15 -8.31 -12.92
C ARG A 126 0.57 -8.96 -11.68
N TRP A 127 -0.17 -10.04 -11.90
CA TRP A 127 -0.66 -10.92 -10.85
C TRP A 127 0.38 -11.99 -10.54
N PHE A 128 0.71 -12.16 -9.27
CA PHE A 128 1.66 -13.14 -8.77
C PHE A 128 0.96 -14.09 -7.78
N SER A 129 1.44 -15.33 -7.62
CA SER A 129 1.13 -16.13 -6.42
C SER A 129 1.72 -15.44 -5.19
N LEU A 130 1.26 -15.82 -3.99
CA LEU A 130 1.78 -15.23 -2.75
C LEU A 130 3.29 -15.38 -2.64
N ALA A 131 3.82 -16.58 -2.87
CA ALA A 131 5.27 -16.83 -2.84
C ALA A 131 6.02 -15.97 -3.86
N ALA A 132 5.56 -15.96 -5.13
CA ALA A 132 6.22 -15.16 -6.17
C ALA A 132 6.12 -13.65 -5.91
N ALA A 133 5.02 -13.16 -5.31
CA ALA A 133 4.89 -11.76 -4.91
C ALA A 133 5.90 -11.42 -3.81
N ALA A 134 6.02 -12.26 -2.79
CA ALA A 134 6.98 -12.07 -1.71
C ALA A 134 8.43 -12.03 -2.23
N ASP A 135 8.77 -12.88 -3.20
CA ASP A 135 10.12 -12.91 -3.81
C ASP A 135 10.40 -11.68 -4.69
N LYS A 136 9.37 -11.00 -5.19
CA LYS A 136 9.50 -9.80 -6.03
C LYS A 136 9.54 -8.49 -5.24
N LEU A 137 9.08 -8.52 -3.99
CA LEU A 137 9.06 -7.36 -3.11
C LEU A 137 10.45 -7.16 -2.49
N ASP A 138 11.06 -6.00 -2.70
CA ASP A 138 12.34 -5.64 -2.08
C ASP A 138 12.17 -5.20 -0.62
N ASP A 139 10.97 -4.72 -0.25
CA ASP A 139 10.66 -4.28 1.11
C ASP A 139 10.50 -5.51 2.02
N ARG A 140 11.48 -5.76 2.88
CA ARG A 140 11.57 -6.97 3.70
C ARG A 140 10.33 -7.20 4.58
N GLU A 141 9.89 -6.17 5.31
CA GLU A 141 8.72 -6.28 6.20
C GLU A 141 7.46 -6.66 5.42
N LEU A 142 7.26 -6.09 4.22
CA LEU A 142 6.12 -6.41 3.36
C LEU A 142 6.25 -7.80 2.75
N SER A 143 7.44 -8.19 2.31
CA SER A 143 7.73 -9.53 1.79
C SER A 143 7.45 -10.60 2.84
N GLU A 144 7.96 -10.40 4.07
CA GLU A 144 7.70 -11.31 5.20
C GLU A 144 6.21 -11.41 5.50
N PHE A 145 5.47 -10.30 5.55
CA PHE A 145 4.03 -10.31 5.73
C PHE A 145 3.33 -11.12 4.63
N VAL A 146 3.66 -10.89 3.36
CA VAL A 146 3.04 -11.63 2.23
C VAL A 146 3.31 -13.13 2.31
N ARG A 147 4.47 -13.55 2.85
CA ARG A 147 4.78 -14.98 3.09
C ARG A 147 3.91 -15.63 4.15
N THR A 148 3.36 -14.86 5.09
CA THR A 148 2.46 -15.39 6.12
C THR A 148 1.03 -15.59 5.62
N LEU A 149 0.69 -15.05 4.44
CA LEU A 149 -0.65 -15.15 3.88
C LEU A 149 -0.92 -16.52 3.26
N ASP A 150 -2.15 -16.96 3.38
CA ASP A 150 -2.74 -18.06 2.64
C ASP A 150 -4.13 -17.66 2.12
N ALA A 151 -4.80 -18.53 1.38
CA ALA A 151 -6.11 -18.24 0.81
C ALA A 151 -7.23 -18.08 1.87
N ALA A 152 -7.01 -18.57 3.10
CA ALA A 152 -7.93 -18.48 4.22
C ALA A 152 -7.58 -17.34 5.20
N SER A 153 -6.55 -16.54 4.91
CA SER A 153 -6.16 -15.43 5.78
C SER A 153 -7.26 -14.38 5.89
N GLU A 154 -7.63 -13.98 7.10
CA GLU A 154 -8.68 -12.97 7.36
C GLU A 154 -8.47 -11.66 6.59
N CYS A 155 -7.21 -11.27 6.35
CA CYS A 155 -6.89 -10.07 5.57
C CYS A 155 -7.18 -10.24 4.06
N LEU A 156 -7.40 -11.47 3.58
CA LEU A 156 -7.87 -11.82 2.23
C LEU A 156 -9.36 -12.22 2.23
N GLU A 157 -10.07 -12.05 3.32
CA GLU A 157 -11.51 -12.20 3.33
C GLU A 157 -12.20 -10.93 2.81
N PRO A 158 -13.21 -11.07 1.94
CA PRO A 158 -14.02 -9.92 1.58
C PRO A 158 -14.76 -9.42 2.82
N PRO A 159 -14.77 -8.10 3.10
CA PRO A 159 -15.49 -7.58 4.26
C PRO A 159 -16.95 -8.02 4.23
N THR A 160 -17.41 -8.66 5.30
CA THR A 160 -18.80 -9.11 5.49
C THR A 160 -19.75 -7.93 5.28
N GLY A 161 -20.70 -8.07 4.33
CA GLY A 161 -21.69 -7.03 3.98
C GLY A 161 -21.53 -6.38 2.62
N ALA A 162 -20.47 -6.68 1.86
CA ALA A 162 -20.25 -6.14 0.52
C ALA A 162 -20.93 -6.98 -0.60
N THR A 163 -22.12 -7.50 -0.35
CA THR A 163 -22.98 -8.13 -1.37
C THR A 163 -23.71 -7.05 -2.17
N GLY A 164 -23.02 -6.33 -3.04
CA GLY A 164 -23.71 -5.42 -3.94
C GLY A 164 -22.77 -4.77 -4.95
N LYS A 165 -23.08 -4.95 -6.24
CA LYS A 165 -22.48 -4.20 -7.36
C LYS A 165 -22.57 -2.68 -7.17
N LYS A 166 -23.45 -2.20 -6.30
CA LYS A 166 -23.70 -0.78 -6.01
C LYS A 166 -22.57 -0.10 -5.26
N SER A 167 -21.94 -0.78 -4.31
CA SER A 167 -20.87 -0.17 -3.47
C SER A 167 -19.58 0.13 -4.24
N ALA A 168 -19.20 -0.72 -5.20
CA ALA A 168 -17.98 -0.51 -6.00
C ALA A 168 -18.18 0.62 -7.05
N LEU A 169 -19.40 0.76 -7.58
CA LEU A 169 -19.75 1.83 -8.53
C LEU A 169 -19.82 3.21 -7.84
N ASP A 170 -20.34 3.28 -6.63
CA ASP A 170 -20.42 4.52 -5.87
C ASP A 170 -19.02 5.01 -5.46
N GLU A 171 -18.10 4.11 -5.12
CA GLU A 171 -16.68 4.43 -4.87
C GLU A 171 -15.98 4.97 -6.13
N ILE A 172 -16.28 4.41 -7.31
CA ILE A 172 -15.72 4.88 -8.59
C ILE A 172 -16.25 6.27 -8.95
N LEU A 173 -17.52 6.56 -8.70
CA LEU A 173 -18.13 7.87 -8.95
C LEU A 173 -17.54 8.97 -8.04
N MET A 174 -17.22 8.63 -6.79
CA MET A 174 -16.55 9.55 -5.87
C MET A 174 -15.08 9.85 -6.28
N LEU A 175 -14.41 8.92 -6.95
CA LEU A 175 -13.01 9.06 -7.40
C LEU A 175 -12.87 9.85 -8.72
N ARG A 176 -13.98 10.12 -9.42
CA ARG A 176 -13.96 10.90 -10.69
C ARG A 176 -14.18 12.41 -10.51
N ARG A 177 -14.41 12.87 -9.30
CA ARG A 177 -14.46 14.29 -8.94
C ARG A 177 -13.13 14.71 -8.30
#